data_36cc2f02904c3bc52dbefe863e6aa557
#
_entry.id   36cc2f02904c3bc52dbefe863e6aa557
#
_cell.length_a   1.000
_cell.length_b   1.000
_cell.length_c   1.000
_cell.angle_alpha   90.00
_cell.angle_beta   90.00
_cell.angle_gamma   90.00
#
_symmetry.space_group_name_H-M   'P 1'
#
loop_
_entity.id
_entity.type
_entity.pdbx_description
1 polymer ?
#
loop_
_entity_poly.entity_id
_entity_poly.type
_entity_poly.pdbx_seq_one_letter_code
_entity_poly.pdbx_strand_id
1 'polypeptide(L)'
;MGQANRNRPGLSIMAANKNAPASPPIRKTTRIPIPTEPPQEKWREQMEGIRSVRRSRDAAVDFAGAGALRDSSAGSEDDVRFQVLMSAMLSSQTKDPVTAAGLNRMRQACAPAPLGAAALLATGMDEDALTELLHPVSFKKTKAKHILMVCKRLAEAEDGRQAGAIPDTVEGLLELPGVGPKMTYLVMDVAWGRNEGICVDTHVHRISNRLGWVDTWNRNRPKAQNPEKTRKHLQGWLPREHWSEVNELLVGFGQQVCFATRPSCSACGISGLCPSADRHGDLALPPSK
;
A
#
# COMPACT_ATOMS: atom_id res chain seq x y z
N MET A 1 29.88 42.00 57.19
CA MET A 1 28.65 42.01 58.03
C MET A 1 27.46 42.06 57.09
N GLY A 2 26.53 41.09 57.18
CA GLY A 2 25.26 41.18 56.50
C GLY A 2 24.86 39.85 55.74
N GLN A 3 24.12 39.07 56.45
CA GLN A 3 23.70 37.69 56.24
C GLN A 3 22.87 37.46 54.98
N ALA A 4 23.10 36.29 54.40
CA ALA A 4 22.26 35.65 53.41
C ALA A 4 20.91 35.22 54.01
N ASN A 5 19.81 35.47 53.31
CA ASN A 5 18.53 34.84 53.62
C ASN A 5 18.09 33.97 52.43
N ARG A 6 18.11 32.64 52.67
CA ARG A 6 17.62 31.62 51.73
C ARG A 6 16.19 31.29 52.11
N ASN A 7 15.23 31.65 51.29
CA ASN A 7 13.89 31.04 51.33
C ASN A 7 13.71 30.18 50.11
N ARG A 8 13.70 28.85 50.28
CA ARG A 8 13.19 27.88 49.33
C ARG A 8 11.71 27.58 49.69
N PRO A 9 10.76 27.65 48.77
CA PRO A 9 9.43 27.13 49.02
C PRO A 9 9.44 25.59 48.88
N GLY A 10 8.84 24.92 49.89
CA GLY A 10 8.75 23.47 50.01
C GLY A 10 7.89 22.86 48.89
N LEU A 11 8.33 21.73 48.32
CA LEU A 11 7.52 20.86 47.50
C LEU A 11 6.45 20.23 48.39
N SER A 12 5.18 20.59 48.12
CA SER A 12 4.01 19.89 48.66
C SER A 12 3.85 18.59 47.91
N ILE A 13 4.04 17.47 48.58
CA ILE A 13 3.73 16.13 48.02
C ILE A 13 2.21 16.00 48.00
N MET A 14 1.61 16.10 46.82
CA MET A 14 0.18 15.81 46.64
C MET A 14 -0.06 14.33 46.93
N ALA A 15 -0.89 14.05 47.91
CA ALA A 15 -1.35 12.73 48.27
C ALA A 15 -2.10 12.10 47.09
N ALA A 16 -1.71 10.87 46.69
CA ALA A 16 -2.36 10.12 45.66
C ALA A 16 -3.82 9.82 46.05
N ASN A 17 -4.73 10.21 45.16
CA ASN A 17 -6.16 9.97 45.32
C ASN A 17 -6.44 8.46 45.20
N LYS A 18 -6.73 7.79 46.33
CA LYS A 18 -7.00 6.33 46.41
C LYS A 18 -8.35 5.89 45.85
N ASN A 19 -9.14 6.80 45.27
CA ASN A 19 -10.49 6.51 44.74
C ASN A 19 -10.59 6.64 43.23
N ALA A 20 -9.51 6.50 42.47
CA ALA A 20 -9.61 6.39 41.03
C ALA A 20 -10.28 5.04 40.66
N PRO A 21 -11.33 5.02 39.82
CA PRO A 21 -11.94 3.77 39.38
C PRO A 21 -10.91 2.93 38.63
N ALA A 22 -10.84 1.64 38.96
CA ALA A 22 -9.96 0.68 38.29
C ALA A 22 -10.25 0.70 36.79
N SER A 23 -9.20 0.84 35.98
CA SER A 23 -9.32 0.74 34.53
C SER A 23 -10.00 -0.57 34.15
N PRO A 24 -10.96 -0.56 33.20
CA PRO A 24 -11.63 -1.78 32.80
C PRO A 24 -10.61 -2.79 32.27
N PRO A 25 -10.79 -4.09 32.54
CA PRO A 25 -9.85 -5.12 32.09
C PRO A 25 -9.70 -5.04 30.58
N ILE A 26 -8.44 -5.01 30.10
CA ILE A 26 -8.10 -5.06 28.67
C ILE A 26 -8.73 -6.36 28.15
N ARG A 27 -9.80 -6.24 27.35
CA ARG A 27 -10.39 -7.40 26.65
C ARG A 27 -9.27 -8.02 25.83
N LYS A 28 -8.88 -9.25 26.20
CA LYS A 28 -7.98 -10.07 25.38
C LYS A 28 -8.59 -10.15 23.99
N THR A 29 -7.97 -9.48 23.03
CA THR A 29 -8.34 -9.62 21.61
C THR A 29 -8.05 -11.06 21.25
N THR A 30 -9.09 -11.90 21.17
CA THR A 30 -8.99 -13.24 20.61
C THR A 30 -8.40 -13.08 19.21
N ARG A 31 -7.18 -13.58 19.01
CA ARG A 31 -6.58 -13.66 17.67
C ARG A 31 -7.49 -14.58 16.86
N ILE A 32 -8.18 -14.01 15.87
CA ILE A 32 -8.91 -14.82 14.89
C ILE A 32 -7.85 -15.68 14.20
N PRO A 33 -7.95 -17.00 14.21
CA PRO A 33 -6.98 -17.88 13.58
C PRO A 33 -6.89 -17.55 12.06
N ILE A 34 -5.69 -17.67 11.50
CA ILE A 34 -5.48 -17.55 10.06
C ILE A 34 -6.08 -18.79 9.42
N PRO A 35 -7.05 -18.67 8.50
CA PRO A 35 -7.65 -19.82 7.85
C PRO A 35 -6.61 -20.56 6.98
N THR A 36 -6.64 -21.88 7.00
CA THR A 36 -5.82 -22.76 6.15
C THR A 36 -6.59 -23.30 4.96
N GLU A 37 -7.90 -23.07 4.94
CA GLU A 37 -8.81 -23.46 3.87
C GLU A 37 -9.63 -22.28 3.42
N PRO A 38 -10.10 -22.27 2.14
CA PRO A 38 -10.91 -21.17 1.61
C PRO A 38 -12.25 -21.12 2.38
N PRO A 39 -12.62 -19.97 2.95
CA PRO A 39 -13.92 -19.80 3.62
C PRO A 39 -15.10 -19.82 2.63
N GLN A 40 -14.82 -19.72 1.34
CA GLN A 40 -15.79 -19.74 0.24
C GLN A 40 -15.39 -20.82 -0.76
N GLU A 41 -16.20 -21.88 -0.88
CA GLU A 41 -15.94 -23.02 -1.78
C GLU A 41 -15.87 -22.60 -3.26
N LYS A 42 -16.66 -21.62 -3.66
CA LYS A 42 -16.74 -21.13 -5.05
C LYS A 42 -15.66 -20.11 -5.43
N TRP A 43 -14.61 -19.97 -4.66
CA TRP A 43 -13.60 -18.95 -4.92
C TRP A 43 -12.93 -19.08 -6.31
N ARG A 44 -12.76 -20.32 -6.81
CA ARG A 44 -12.20 -20.57 -8.16
C ARG A 44 -13.14 -20.06 -9.23
N GLU A 45 -14.43 -20.37 -9.13
CA GLU A 45 -15.45 -19.90 -10.07
C GLU A 45 -15.57 -18.36 -10.03
N GLN A 46 -15.53 -17.77 -8.84
CA GLN A 46 -15.53 -16.30 -8.68
C GLN A 46 -14.29 -15.68 -9.35
N MET A 47 -13.11 -16.25 -9.14
CA MET A 47 -11.86 -15.74 -9.71
C MET A 47 -11.87 -15.84 -11.25
N GLU A 48 -12.32 -16.98 -11.80
CA GLU A 48 -12.43 -17.16 -13.24
C GLU A 48 -13.47 -16.21 -13.85
N GLY A 49 -14.60 -16.03 -13.20
CA GLY A 49 -15.60 -15.06 -13.60
C GLY A 49 -15.06 -13.62 -13.61
N ILE A 50 -14.23 -13.25 -12.62
CA ILE A 50 -13.56 -11.94 -12.61
C ILE A 50 -12.54 -11.83 -13.75
N ARG A 51 -11.76 -12.88 -14.05
CA ARG A 51 -10.85 -12.90 -15.21
C ARG A 51 -11.62 -12.67 -16.50
N SER A 52 -12.79 -13.28 -16.65
CA SER A 52 -13.67 -13.09 -17.81
C SER A 52 -14.16 -11.64 -17.92
N VAL A 53 -14.62 -11.02 -16.81
CA VAL A 53 -15.02 -9.61 -16.77
C VAL A 53 -13.84 -8.67 -17.10
N ARG A 54 -12.64 -9.06 -16.71
CA ARG A 54 -11.40 -8.28 -16.89
C ARG A 54 -10.66 -8.59 -18.20
N ARG A 55 -11.25 -9.34 -19.11
CA ARG A 55 -10.59 -9.77 -20.36
C ARG A 55 -10.14 -8.61 -21.25
N SER A 56 -10.86 -7.48 -21.25
CA SER A 56 -10.51 -6.29 -22.02
C SER A 56 -9.25 -5.56 -21.56
N ARG A 57 -8.85 -5.75 -20.29
CA ARG A 57 -7.65 -5.11 -19.70
C ARG A 57 -7.63 -3.60 -19.94
N ASP A 58 -8.74 -2.93 -19.72
CA ASP A 58 -8.97 -1.50 -19.98
C ASP A 58 -9.25 -0.67 -18.71
N ALA A 59 -8.92 -1.20 -17.53
CA ALA A 59 -8.95 -0.43 -16.29
C ALA A 59 -7.69 0.45 -16.14
N ALA A 60 -7.78 1.47 -15.30
CA ALA A 60 -6.65 2.38 -15.04
C ALA A 60 -5.36 1.67 -14.60
N VAL A 61 -5.49 0.59 -13.81
CA VAL A 61 -4.34 -0.21 -13.36
C VAL A 61 -3.59 -0.87 -14.53
N ASP A 62 -4.27 -1.21 -15.62
CA ASP A 62 -3.66 -1.87 -16.78
C ASP A 62 -2.70 -0.94 -17.56
N PHE A 63 -2.91 0.37 -17.49
CA PHE A 63 -2.08 1.38 -18.18
C PHE A 63 -1.16 2.17 -17.26
N ALA A 64 -1.51 2.28 -16.00
CA ALA A 64 -0.85 3.17 -15.05
C ALA A 64 -0.58 2.51 -13.68
N GLY A 65 -0.74 1.20 -13.56
CA GLY A 65 -0.26 0.40 -12.46
C GLY A 65 1.26 0.24 -12.49
N ALA A 66 1.86 -0.20 -11.39
CA ALA A 66 3.31 -0.31 -11.27
C ALA A 66 3.94 -1.23 -12.35
N GLY A 67 3.23 -2.30 -12.73
CA GLY A 67 3.65 -3.19 -13.81
C GLY A 67 3.65 -2.51 -15.18
N ALA A 68 2.57 -1.76 -15.48
CA ALA A 68 2.42 -1.05 -16.74
C ALA A 68 3.40 0.15 -16.87
N LEU A 69 3.80 0.75 -15.75
CA LEU A 69 4.74 1.86 -15.73
C LEU A 69 6.21 1.40 -15.75
N ARG A 70 6.46 0.10 -15.75
CA ARG A 70 7.80 -0.47 -15.93
C ARG A 70 8.28 -0.20 -17.36
N ASP A 71 9.31 0.64 -17.49
CA ASP A 71 9.95 0.92 -18.77
C ASP A 71 11.26 0.16 -18.88
N SER A 72 11.23 -0.99 -19.52
CA SER A 72 12.41 -1.85 -19.71
C SER A 72 13.43 -1.29 -20.70
N SER A 73 13.11 -0.20 -21.42
CA SER A 73 14.04 0.47 -22.34
C SER A 73 14.81 1.63 -21.67
N ALA A 74 14.43 2.01 -20.43
CA ALA A 74 14.92 3.21 -19.77
C ALA A 74 16.11 2.91 -18.84
N GLY A 75 17.26 2.62 -19.39
CA GLY A 75 18.51 2.47 -18.62
C GLY A 75 18.84 1.03 -18.21
N SER A 76 19.53 0.88 -17.09
CA SER A 76 19.90 -0.42 -16.52
C SER A 76 18.68 -1.12 -15.87
N GLU A 77 18.83 -2.42 -15.59
CA GLU A 77 17.79 -3.13 -14.81
C GLU A 77 17.56 -2.49 -13.43
N ASP A 78 18.58 -1.93 -12.81
CA ASP A 78 18.44 -1.27 -11.51
C ASP A 78 17.67 0.06 -11.63
N ASP A 79 17.83 0.80 -12.74
CA ASP A 79 17.00 1.97 -13.02
C ASP A 79 15.54 1.57 -13.21
N VAL A 80 15.28 0.48 -13.93
CA VAL A 80 13.92 -0.04 -14.11
C VAL A 80 13.31 -0.44 -12.77
N ARG A 81 14.05 -1.16 -11.93
CA ARG A 81 13.61 -1.56 -10.58
C ARG A 81 13.36 -0.34 -9.68
N PHE A 82 14.23 0.67 -9.75
CA PHE A 82 14.04 1.93 -9.03
C PHE A 82 12.75 2.63 -9.46
N GLN A 83 12.44 2.67 -10.76
CA GLN A 83 11.21 3.27 -11.27
C GLN A 83 9.95 2.53 -10.79
N VAL A 84 10.01 1.19 -10.64
CA VAL A 84 8.92 0.41 -10.04
C VAL A 84 8.73 0.81 -8.57
N LEU A 85 9.81 0.97 -7.80
CA LEU A 85 9.73 1.45 -6.42
C LEU A 85 9.13 2.86 -6.35
N MET A 86 9.57 3.79 -7.21
CA MET A 86 9.01 5.14 -7.26
C MET A 86 7.52 5.13 -7.61
N SER A 87 7.11 4.33 -8.59
CA SER A 87 5.70 4.13 -8.92
C SER A 87 4.88 3.64 -7.72
N ALA A 88 5.39 2.64 -7.00
CA ALA A 88 4.73 2.12 -5.79
C ALA A 88 4.60 3.19 -4.69
N MET A 89 5.64 4.00 -4.46
CA MET A 89 5.62 5.09 -3.47
C MET A 89 4.64 6.20 -3.88
N LEU A 90 4.61 6.58 -5.16
CA LEU A 90 3.69 7.61 -5.67
C LEU A 90 2.23 7.15 -5.63
N SER A 91 1.95 5.86 -5.84
CA SER A 91 0.59 5.30 -5.94
C SER A 91 -0.21 5.32 -4.64
N SER A 92 0.45 5.43 -3.47
CA SER A 92 -0.27 5.43 -2.20
C SER A 92 -1.25 6.59 -2.10
N GLN A 93 -2.55 6.30 -1.93
CA GLN A 93 -3.65 7.27 -1.89
C GLN A 93 -3.67 8.25 -3.09
N THR A 94 -3.15 7.83 -4.24
CA THR A 94 -3.11 8.61 -5.47
C THR A 94 -3.71 7.78 -6.60
N LYS A 95 -4.49 8.40 -7.47
CA LYS A 95 -5.08 7.74 -8.64
C LYS A 95 -3.97 7.35 -9.64
N ASP A 96 -4.12 6.20 -10.30
CA ASP A 96 -3.12 5.67 -11.22
C ASP A 96 -2.69 6.64 -12.32
N PRO A 97 -3.57 7.39 -13.01
CA PRO A 97 -3.13 8.37 -14.02
C PRO A 97 -2.29 9.51 -13.42
N VAL A 98 -2.56 9.93 -12.19
CA VAL A 98 -1.78 10.97 -11.50
C VAL A 98 -0.41 10.42 -11.07
N THR A 99 -0.36 9.15 -10.67
CA THR A 99 0.89 8.44 -10.38
C THR A 99 1.77 8.37 -11.63
N ALA A 100 1.21 7.93 -12.75
CA ALA A 100 1.93 7.85 -14.03
C ALA A 100 2.47 9.21 -14.48
N ALA A 101 1.65 10.27 -14.40
CA ALA A 101 2.08 11.64 -14.73
C ALA A 101 3.22 12.12 -13.80
N GLY A 102 3.14 11.81 -12.50
CA GLY A 102 4.20 12.13 -11.54
C GLY A 102 5.52 11.43 -11.85
N LEU A 103 5.46 10.14 -12.16
CA LEU A 103 6.65 9.36 -12.54
C LEU A 103 7.27 9.89 -13.84
N ASN A 104 6.44 10.23 -14.83
CA ASN A 104 6.93 10.81 -16.09
C ASN A 104 7.62 12.16 -15.90
N ARG A 105 7.12 13.03 -15.03
CA ARG A 105 7.82 14.27 -14.69
C ARG A 105 9.18 14.01 -14.03
N MET A 106 9.28 13.02 -13.15
CA MET A 106 10.58 12.63 -12.58
C MET A 106 11.55 12.12 -13.67
N ARG A 107 11.06 11.31 -14.62
CA ARG A 107 11.87 10.88 -15.79
C ARG A 107 12.38 12.05 -16.60
N GLN A 108 11.50 13.00 -16.91
CA GLN A 108 11.85 14.22 -17.65
C GLN A 108 12.88 15.08 -16.91
N ALA A 109 12.76 15.19 -15.60
CA ALA A 109 13.69 15.97 -14.79
C ALA A 109 15.10 15.34 -14.72
N CYS A 110 15.22 14.03 -14.90
CA CYS A 110 16.50 13.33 -14.95
C CYS A 110 17.10 13.27 -16.37
N ALA A 111 16.32 13.60 -17.42
CA ALA A 111 16.79 13.49 -18.81
C ALA A 111 18.05 14.35 -19.08
N PRO A 112 19.01 13.86 -19.91
CA PRO A 112 18.96 12.65 -20.73
C PRO A 112 19.29 11.34 -19.98
N ALA A 113 19.69 11.38 -18.70
CA ALA A 113 19.92 10.20 -17.90
C ALA A 113 18.61 9.44 -17.59
N PRO A 114 18.61 8.11 -17.52
CA PRO A 114 17.47 7.36 -17.06
C PRO A 114 17.14 7.72 -15.59
N LEU A 115 15.87 7.61 -15.21
CA LEU A 115 15.44 7.83 -13.83
C LEU A 115 15.97 6.71 -12.93
N GLY A 116 16.99 7.03 -12.16
CA GLY A 116 17.60 6.22 -11.11
C GLY A 116 17.89 7.04 -9.87
N ALA A 117 18.30 6.40 -8.78
CA ALA A 117 18.59 7.09 -7.53
C ALA A 117 19.68 8.16 -7.69
N ALA A 118 20.80 7.80 -8.36
CA ALA A 118 21.91 8.72 -8.61
C ALA A 118 21.52 9.87 -9.54
N ALA A 119 20.76 9.58 -10.61
CA ALA A 119 20.30 10.60 -11.56
C ALA A 119 19.38 11.61 -10.87
N LEU A 120 18.46 11.15 -10.01
CA LEU A 120 17.57 12.04 -9.28
C LEU A 120 18.34 12.93 -8.29
N LEU A 121 19.33 12.40 -7.59
CA LEU A 121 20.20 13.21 -6.73
C LEU A 121 21.04 14.21 -7.50
N ALA A 122 21.54 13.84 -8.69
CA ALA A 122 22.33 14.70 -9.56
C ALA A 122 21.54 15.93 -10.09
N THR A 123 20.20 15.89 -10.08
CA THR A 123 19.38 17.06 -10.41
C THR A 123 19.56 18.22 -9.42
N GLY A 124 20.07 17.96 -8.23
CA GLY A 124 20.18 18.96 -7.16
C GLY A 124 18.85 19.42 -6.56
N MET A 125 17.72 18.79 -6.91
CA MET A 125 16.41 19.16 -6.36
C MET A 125 16.38 18.92 -4.86
N ASP A 126 15.93 19.93 -4.13
CA ASP A 126 15.57 19.81 -2.71
C ASP A 126 14.13 19.29 -2.51
N GLU A 127 13.68 19.22 -1.26
CA GLU A 127 12.35 18.73 -0.91
C GLU A 127 11.24 19.60 -1.52
N ASP A 128 11.41 20.91 -1.58
CA ASP A 128 10.40 21.84 -2.09
C ASP A 128 10.29 21.74 -3.61
N ALA A 129 11.41 21.71 -4.34
CA ALA A 129 11.45 21.54 -5.78
C ALA A 129 10.82 20.21 -6.21
N LEU A 130 11.17 19.10 -5.52
CA LEU A 130 10.56 17.80 -5.81
C LEU A 130 9.07 17.79 -5.43
N THR A 131 8.66 18.47 -4.37
CA THR A 131 7.25 18.60 -3.99
C THR A 131 6.44 19.28 -5.09
N GLU A 132 6.96 20.35 -5.69
CA GLU A 132 6.29 21.02 -6.80
C GLU A 132 6.28 20.16 -8.06
N LEU A 133 7.36 19.47 -8.39
CA LEU A 133 7.43 18.53 -9.50
C LEU A 133 6.35 17.43 -9.37
N LEU A 134 6.09 16.95 -8.17
CA LEU A 134 5.12 15.89 -7.91
C LEU A 134 3.66 16.36 -7.93
N HIS A 135 3.36 17.67 -7.99
CA HIS A 135 1.98 18.15 -8.06
C HIS A 135 1.22 17.52 -9.25
N PRO A 136 -0.02 17.00 -9.11
CA PRO A 136 -0.94 16.96 -7.96
C PRO A 136 -0.97 15.61 -7.21
N VAL A 137 0.16 14.91 -7.11
CA VAL A 137 0.25 13.64 -6.34
C VAL A 137 -0.17 13.88 -4.89
N SER A 138 -1.02 13.00 -4.34
CA SER A 138 -1.46 13.09 -2.95
C SER A 138 -0.29 12.94 -1.99
N PHE A 139 -0.30 13.73 -0.90
CA PHE A 139 0.80 13.75 0.10
C PHE A 139 2.18 14.05 -0.50
N LYS A 140 2.22 14.87 -1.57
CA LYS A 140 3.41 15.17 -2.34
C LYS A 140 4.62 15.58 -1.48
N LYS A 141 4.43 16.39 -0.44
CA LYS A 141 5.50 16.84 0.45
C LYS A 141 6.14 15.68 1.21
N THR A 142 5.34 14.84 1.85
CA THR A 142 5.85 13.65 2.56
C THR A 142 6.53 12.67 1.60
N LYS A 143 5.97 12.49 0.41
CA LYS A 143 6.55 11.61 -0.62
C LYS A 143 7.87 12.16 -1.15
N ALA A 144 7.97 13.46 -1.44
CA ALA A 144 9.21 14.10 -1.87
C ALA A 144 10.33 13.88 -0.83
N LYS A 145 10.04 14.15 0.45
CA LYS A 145 10.98 13.87 1.54
C LYS A 145 11.43 12.42 1.57
N HIS A 146 10.49 11.46 1.55
CA HIS A 146 10.83 10.05 1.61
C HIS A 146 11.61 9.60 0.37
N ILE A 147 11.25 10.06 -0.84
CA ILE A 147 11.98 9.74 -2.08
C ILE A 147 13.43 10.21 -1.99
N LEU A 148 13.69 11.45 -1.57
CA LEU A 148 15.06 11.94 -1.40
C LEU A 148 15.84 11.15 -0.35
N MET A 149 15.20 10.78 0.76
CA MET A 149 15.82 9.92 1.78
C MET A 149 16.16 8.53 1.23
N VAL A 150 15.24 7.93 0.44
CA VAL A 150 15.47 6.65 -0.25
C VAL A 150 16.65 6.77 -1.20
N CYS A 151 16.70 7.80 -2.05
CA CYS A 151 17.81 7.99 -3.00
C CYS A 151 19.16 8.09 -2.29
N LYS A 152 19.25 8.89 -1.21
CA LYS A 152 20.47 9.01 -0.40
C LYS A 152 20.89 7.66 0.18
N ARG A 153 19.94 6.94 0.82
CA ARG A 153 20.22 5.63 1.41
C ARG A 153 20.68 4.60 0.38
N LEU A 154 20.12 4.63 -0.85
CA LEU A 154 20.53 3.73 -1.92
C LEU A 154 21.93 4.10 -2.49
N ALA A 155 22.26 5.39 -2.54
CA ALA A 155 23.56 5.86 -2.98
C ALA A 155 24.70 5.55 -1.98
N GLU A 156 24.37 5.52 -0.68
CA GLU A 156 25.28 5.29 0.45
C GLU A 156 25.33 3.81 0.90
N ALA A 157 24.63 2.90 0.20
CA ALA A 157 24.53 1.51 0.63
C ALA A 157 25.90 0.79 0.54
N GLU A 158 26.37 0.29 1.69
CA GLU A 158 27.64 -0.46 1.84
C GLU A 158 27.41 -1.99 1.98
N ASP A 159 26.22 -2.48 1.70
CA ASP A 159 25.81 -3.88 1.89
C ASP A 159 26.19 -4.82 0.74
N GLY A 160 27.10 -4.38 -0.14
CA GLY A 160 27.58 -5.14 -1.30
C GLY A 160 26.67 -5.05 -2.53
N ARG A 161 25.57 -4.30 -2.48
CA ARG A 161 24.77 -3.97 -3.66
C ARG A 161 25.47 -2.92 -4.51
N GLN A 162 25.15 -2.89 -5.80
CA GLN A 162 25.55 -1.78 -6.66
C GLN A 162 24.94 -0.47 -6.12
N ALA A 163 25.71 0.61 -6.08
CA ALA A 163 25.25 1.91 -5.64
C ALA A 163 24.02 2.35 -6.46
N GLY A 164 22.93 2.70 -5.75
CA GLY A 164 21.66 3.06 -6.36
C GLY A 164 20.66 1.91 -6.58
N ALA A 165 21.11 0.64 -6.47
CA ALA A 165 20.22 -0.51 -6.58
C ALA A 165 19.26 -0.63 -5.39
N ILE A 166 18.00 -0.96 -5.66
CA ILE A 166 17.03 -1.21 -4.59
C ILE A 166 17.27 -2.58 -3.92
N PRO A 167 16.88 -2.74 -2.63
CA PRO A 167 16.95 -4.04 -1.96
C PRO A 167 16.15 -5.12 -2.69
N ASP A 168 16.68 -6.34 -2.69
CA ASP A 168 16.06 -7.52 -3.29
C ASP A 168 15.40 -8.46 -2.25
N THR A 169 15.22 -7.97 -1.03
CA THR A 169 14.56 -8.68 0.07
C THR A 169 13.40 -7.89 0.63
N VAL A 170 12.44 -8.60 1.21
CA VAL A 170 11.27 -7.98 1.88
C VAL A 170 11.73 -7.07 3.02
N GLU A 171 12.66 -7.55 3.83
CA GLU A 171 13.22 -6.83 4.98
C GLU A 171 13.91 -5.54 4.54
N GLY A 172 14.78 -5.61 3.55
CA GLY A 172 15.51 -4.47 3.03
C GLY A 172 14.59 -3.40 2.42
N LEU A 173 13.53 -3.80 1.72
CA LEU A 173 12.52 -2.87 1.20
C LEU A 173 11.70 -2.22 2.32
N LEU A 174 11.33 -2.97 3.37
CA LEU A 174 10.59 -2.44 4.52
C LEU A 174 11.40 -1.42 5.35
N GLU A 175 12.73 -1.48 5.29
CA GLU A 175 13.60 -0.51 5.94
C GLU A 175 13.66 0.84 5.20
N LEU A 176 13.23 0.91 3.93
CA LEU A 176 13.24 2.16 3.17
C LEU A 176 12.19 3.14 3.69
N PRO A 177 12.55 4.44 3.85
CA PRO A 177 11.62 5.46 4.32
C PRO A 177 10.35 5.54 3.48
N GLY A 178 9.20 5.40 4.13
CA GLY A 178 7.88 5.51 3.48
C GLY A 178 7.45 4.27 2.70
N VAL A 179 8.22 3.18 2.73
CA VAL A 179 7.87 1.90 2.11
C VAL A 179 7.20 0.99 3.16
N GLY A 180 5.98 0.56 2.88
CA GLY A 180 5.22 -0.34 3.73
C GLY A 180 4.96 -1.69 3.07
N PRO A 181 4.32 -2.66 3.78
CA PRO A 181 4.12 -4.02 3.26
C PRO A 181 3.48 -4.09 1.88
N LYS A 182 2.45 -3.26 1.60
CA LYS A 182 1.80 -3.21 0.28
C LYS A 182 2.79 -2.91 -0.83
N MET A 183 3.63 -1.88 -0.63
CA MET A 183 4.63 -1.47 -1.62
C MET A 183 5.72 -2.53 -1.77
N THR A 184 6.18 -3.09 -0.66
CA THR A 184 7.20 -4.14 -0.63
C THR A 184 6.81 -5.34 -1.47
N TYR A 185 5.62 -5.92 -1.25
CA TYR A 185 5.17 -7.09 -2.01
C TYR A 185 4.93 -6.76 -3.49
N LEU A 186 4.45 -5.55 -3.80
CA LEU A 186 4.32 -5.10 -5.18
C LEU A 186 5.69 -4.98 -5.88
N VAL A 187 6.68 -4.41 -5.20
CA VAL A 187 8.04 -4.26 -5.74
C VAL A 187 8.72 -5.61 -5.90
N MET A 188 8.60 -6.52 -4.92
CA MET A 188 9.15 -7.87 -5.03
C MET A 188 8.58 -8.61 -6.24
N ASP A 189 7.29 -8.52 -6.48
CA ASP A 189 6.62 -9.17 -7.61
C ASP A 189 7.01 -8.52 -8.95
N VAL A 190 6.86 -7.19 -9.07
CA VAL A 190 7.03 -6.48 -10.36
C VAL A 190 8.50 -6.25 -10.72
N ALA A 191 9.36 -5.86 -9.76
CA ALA A 191 10.75 -5.51 -10.03
C ALA A 191 11.69 -6.72 -9.99
N TRP A 192 11.41 -7.69 -9.11
CA TRP A 192 12.27 -8.84 -8.89
C TRP A 192 11.70 -10.15 -9.45
N GLY A 193 10.43 -10.18 -9.88
CA GLY A 193 9.74 -11.39 -10.32
C GLY A 193 9.58 -12.42 -9.19
N ARG A 194 9.65 -11.97 -7.93
CA ARG A 194 9.57 -12.83 -6.74
C ARG A 194 8.28 -12.60 -6.00
N ASN A 195 7.41 -13.58 -6.03
CA ASN A 195 6.14 -13.53 -5.31
C ASN A 195 6.33 -13.94 -3.84
N GLU A 196 6.73 -12.98 -2.99
CA GLU A 196 6.97 -13.17 -1.56
C GLU A 196 5.73 -12.91 -0.70
N GLY A 197 4.67 -12.39 -1.29
CA GLY A 197 3.41 -12.16 -0.61
C GLY A 197 2.41 -11.41 -1.47
N ILE A 198 1.14 -11.47 -1.05
CA ILE A 198 0.05 -10.82 -1.78
C ILE A 198 0.10 -9.31 -1.52
N CYS A 199 0.15 -8.52 -2.59
CA CYS A 199 -0.04 -7.07 -2.50
C CYS A 199 -1.52 -6.78 -2.22
N VAL A 200 -1.86 -6.38 -0.99
CA VAL A 200 -3.23 -6.05 -0.59
C VAL A 200 -3.39 -4.56 -0.43
N ASP A 201 -4.13 -3.96 -1.35
CA ASP A 201 -4.57 -2.57 -1.29
C ASP A 201 -6.01 -2.44 -0.80
N THR A 202 -6.60 -1.26 -0.93
CA THR A 202 -8.00 -1.02 -0.55
C THR A 202 -9.00 -1.77 -1.42
N HIS A 203 -8.69 -2.02 -2.70
CA HIS A 203 -9.54 -2.80 -3.60
C HIS A 203 -9.51 -4.27 -3.22
N VAL A 204 -8.32 -4.86 -3.13
CA VAL A 204 -8.14 -6.26 -2.71
C VAL A 204 -8.79 -6.51 -1.35
N HIS A 205 -8.51 -5.65 -0.35
CA HIS A 205 -9.13 -5.76 0.97
C HIS A 205 -10.66 -5.75 0.92
N ARG A 206 -11.24 -4.78 0.20
CA ARG A 206 -12.70 -4.64 0.09
C ARG A 206 -13.35 -5.81 -0.64
N ILE A 207 -12.81 -6.17 -1.80
CA ILE A 207 -13.41 -7.16 -2.68
C ILE A 207 -13.29 -8.55 -2.10
N SER A 208 -12.14 -8.93 -1.51
CA SER A 208 -11.98 -10.22 -0.84
C SER A 208 -12.98 -10.40 0.31
N ASN A 209 -13.28 -9.32 1.07
CA ASN A 209 -14.32 -9.38 2.09
C ASN A 209 -15.73 -9.49 1.48
N ARG A 210 -16.02 -8.81 0.37
CA ARG A 210 -17.32 -8.91 -0.33
C ARG A 210 -17.55 -10.29 -0.94
N LEU A 211 -16.50 -10.90 -1.48
CA LEU A 211 -16.54 -12.25 -2.05
C LEU A 211 -16.62 -13.35 -1.00
N GLY A 212 -16.46 -13.02 0.28
CA GLY A 212 -16.41 -14.00 1.36
C GLY A 212 -15.09 -14.79 1.42
N TRP A 213 -14.06 -14.34 0.72
CA TRP A 213 -12.73 -14.96 0.75
C TRP A 213 -12.02 -14.78 2.07
N VAL A 214 -12.38 -13.72 2.81
CA VAL A 214 -11.90 -13.40 4.15
C VAL A 214 -13.00 -12.68 4.94
N ASP A 215 -12.92 -12.74 6.28
CA ASP A 215 -13.71 -11.89 7.19
C ASP A 215 -12.78 -11.03 8.04
N THR A 216 -12.26 -10.00 7.41
CA THR A 216 -11.28 -9.08 8.03
C THR A 216 -11.78 -7.64 8.05
N TRP A 217 -13.00 -7.40 7.55
CA TRP A 217 -13.61 -6.07 7.53
C TRP A 217 -13.95 -5.59 8.93
N ASN A 218 -13.40 -4.43 9.32
CA ASN A 218 -13.70 -3.85 10.63
C ASN A 218 -15.01 -3.06 10.59
N ARG A 219 -16.15 -3.73 10.89
CA ARG A 219 -17.48 -3.13 10.90
C ARG A 219 -17.64 -2.07 12.00
N ASN A 220 -16.94 -2.22 13.12
CA ASN A 220 -17.03 -1.27 14.25
C ASN A 220 -16.23 0.01 14.02
N ARG A 221 -15.21 -0.04 13.16
CA ARG A 221 -14.36 1.11 12.81
C ARG A 221 -14.13 1.13 11.30
N PRO A 222 -15.11 1.51 10.48
CA PRO A 222 -15.00 1.45 9.02
C PRO A 222 -13.83 2.28 8.44
N LYS A 223 -13.41 3.33 9.15
CA LYS A 223 -12.24 4.15 8.76
C LYS A 223 -10.89 3.55 9.17
N ALA A 224 -10.87 2.53 10.04
CA ALA A 224 -9.67 1.88 10.56
C ALA A 224 -9.58 0.44 10.05
N GLN A 225 -9.49 0.29 8.72
CA GLN A 225 -9.30 -1.00 8.07
C GLN A 225 -7.84 -1.47 8.18
N ASN A 226 -7.65 -2.79 8.16
CA ASN A 226 -6.33 -3.40 8.24
C ASN A 226 -6.09 -4.37 7.07
N PRO A 227 -5.60 -3.88 5.91
CA PRO A 227 -5.28 -4.71 4.76
C PRO A 227 -4.25 -5.81 5.05
N GLU A 228 -3.35 -5.58 5.98
CA GLU A 228 -2.33 -6.57 6.39
C GLU A 228 -2.96 -7.82 7.00
N LYS A 229 -4.08 -7.67 7.72
CA LYS A 229 -4.86 -8.81 8.20
C LYS A 229 -5.45 -9.62 7.04
N THR A 230 -5.97 -8.94 6.02
CA THR A 230 -6.48 -9.58 4.80
C THR A 230 -5.37 -10.32 4.06
N ARG A 231 -4.19 -9.72 3.94
CA ARG A 231 -3.02 -10.38 3.33
C ARG A 231 -2.72 -11.71 4.01
N LYS A 232 -2.57 -11.70 5.34
CA LYS A 232 -2.29 -12.92 6.11
C LYS A 232 -3.37 -13.99 5.95
N HIS A 233 -4.64 -13.59 5.93
CA HIS A 233 -5.75 -14.52 5.75
C HIS A 233 -5.78 -15.10 4.33
N LEU A 234 -5.58 -14.29 3.29
CA LEU A 234 -5.50 -14.78 1.91
C LEU A 234 -4.32 -15.74 1.74
N GLN A 235 -3.14 -15.39 2.23
CA GLN A 235 -1.96 -16.23 2.13
C GLN A 235 -2.09 -17.56 2.90
N GLY A 236 -2.99 -17.65 3.86
CA GLY A 236 -3.23 -18.87 4.62
C GLY A 236 -3.92 -19.97 3.80
N TRP A 237 -4.68 -19.62 2.76
CA TRP A 237 -5.46 -20.59 2.00
C TRP A 237 -5.36 -20.46 0.47
N LEU A 238 -5.09 -19.24 -0.06
CA LEU A 238 -5.00 -19.03 -1.51
C LEU A 238 -3.70 -19.66 -2.04
N PRO A 239 -3.77 -20.54 -3.04
CA PRO A 239 -2.58 -21.13 -3.65
C PRO A 239 -1.60 -20.07 -4.17
N ARG A 240 -0.31 -20.33 -4.02
CA ARG A 240 0.76 -19.34 -4.30
C ARG A 240 0.78 -18.90 -5.76
N GLU A 241 0.41 -19.75 -6.68
CA GLU A 241 0.28 -19.43 -8.12
C GLU A 241 -0.67 -18.27 -8.44
N HIS A 242 -1.61 -17.96 -7.52
CA HIS A 242 -2.58 -16.88 -7.68
C HIS A 242 -2.17 -15.57 -6.99
N TRP A 243 -1.09 -15.55 -6.21
CA TRP A 243 -0.73 -14.39 -5.40
C TRP A 243 -0.34 -13.18 -6.24
N SER A 244 0.37 -13.38 -7.36
CA SER A 244 0.79 -12.28 -8.24
C SER A 244 -0.41 -11.63 -8.94
N GLU A 245 -1.31 -12.45 -9.49
CA GLU A 245 -2.43 -11.93 -10.28
C GLU A 245 -3.53 -11.26 -9.45
N VAL A 246 -3.73 -11.70 -8.17
CA VAL A 246 -4.91 -11.30 -7.39
C VAL A 246 -4.97 -9.78 -7.15
N ASN A 247 -3.84 -9.11 -7.04
CA ASN A 247 -3.82 -7.65 -6.89
C ASN A 247 -4.37 -6.96 -8.12
N GLU A 248 -3.74 -7.13 -9.28
CA GLU A 248 -4.12 -6.45 -10.52
C GLU A 248 -5.53 -6.81 -10.96
N LEU A 249 -5.91 -8.09 -10.80
CA LEU A 249 -7.22 -8.60 -11.11
C LEU A 249 -8.32 -7.88 -10.28
N LEU A 250 -8.16 -7.84 -8.95
CA LEU A 250 -9.15 -7.23 -8.06
C LEU A 250 -9.10 -5.70 -8.09
N VAL A 251 -7.94 -5.10 -8.31
CA VAL A 251 -7.85 -3.63 -8.50
C VAL A 251 -8.65 -3.21 -9.70
N GLY A 252 -8.40 -3.80 -10.87
CA GLY A 252 -9.13 -3.47 -12.09
C GLY A 252 -10.63 -3.77 -12.00
N PHE A 253 -11.01 -4.92 -11.42
CA PHE A 253 -12.42 -5.21 -11.15
C PHE A 253 -13.05 -4.19 -10.20
N GLY A 254 -12.31 -3.70 -9.23
CA GLY A 254 -12.75 -2.66 -8.29
C GLY A 254 -12.80 -1.26 -8.88
N GLN A 255 -12.10 -1.00 -9.96
CA GLN A 255 -12.13 0.25 -10.71
C GLN A 255 -13.26 0.32 -11.73
N GLN A 256 -13.75 -0.82 -12.23
CA GLN A 256 -14.72 -0.87 -13.32
C GLN A 256 -16.12 -1.36 -12.91
N VAL A 257 -16.21 -2.28 -11.94
CA VAL A 257 -17.46 -2.96 -11.59
C VAL A 257 -17.75 -2.90 -10.10
N CYS A 258 -16.83 -3.39 -9.26
CA CYS A 258 -17.04 -3.51 -7.84
C CYS A 258 -16.58 -2.24 -7.10
N PHE A 259 -17.20 -1.10 -7.40
CA PHE A 259 -16.88 0.20 -6.78
C PHE A 259 -17.01 0.17 -5.26
N ALA A 260 -16.30 1.07 -4.57
CA ALA A 260 -16.39 1.21 -3.12
C ALA A 260 -17.81 1.58 -2.69
N THR A 261 -18.37 2.58 -3.34
CA THR A 261 -19.76 2.99 -3.20
C THR A 261 -20.54 2.58 -4.44
N ARG A 262 -21.78 2.05 -4.26
CA ARG A 262 -22.66 1.65 -5.35
C ARG A 262 -22.00 0.71 -6.38
N PRO A 263 -21.56 -0.48 -5.99
CA PRO A 263 -21.04 -1.45 -6.96
C PRO A 263 -22.12 -1.80 -8.00
N SER A 264 -21.69 -2.04 -9.24
CA SER A 264 -22.59 -2.35 -10.36
C SER A 264 -23.02 -3.84 -10.34
N CYS A 265 -23.65 -4.30 -9.26
CA CYS A 265 -23.97 -5.72 -9.07
C CYS A 265 -24.94 -6.27 -10.09
N SER A 266 -25.90 -5.49 -10.57
CA SER A 266 -26.85 -5.89 -11.62
C SER A 266 -26.19 -6.20 -12.98
N ALA A 267 -25.05 -5.54 -13.26
CA ALA A 267 -24.24 -5.76 -14.46
C ALA A 267 -23.00 -6.63 -14.21
N CYS A 268 -22.84 -7.14 -13.00
CA CYS A 268 -21.65 -7.89 -12.61
C CYS A 268 -21.75 -9.36 -13.06
N GLY A 269 -20.82 -9.82 -13.89
CA GLY A 269 -20.79 -11.20 -14.42
C GLY A 269 -20.66 -12.30 -13.36
N ILE A 270 -20.35 -11.95 -12.10
CA ILE A 270 -20.25 -12.89 -10.98
C ILE A 270 -21.31 -12.63 -9.89
N SER A 271 -22.36 -11.84 -10.17
CA SER A 271 -23.38 -11.51 -9.16
C SER A 271 -24.01 -12.76 -8.52
N GLY A 272 -24.31 -13.79 -9.32
CA GLY A 272 -24.87 -15.05 -8.82
C GLY A 272 -23.93 -15.89 -7.95
N LEU A 273 -22.62 -15.59 -7.95
CA LEU A 273 -21.61 -16.25 -7.13
C LEU A 273 -21.21 -15.40 -5.91
N CYS A 274 -21.58 -14.12 -5.89
CA CYS A 274 -21.12 -13.18 -4.88
C CYS A 274 -22.08 -13.13 -3.68
N PRO A 275 -21.65 -13.48 -2.45
CA PRO A 275 -22.52 -13.47 -1.28
C PRO A 275 -22.96 -12.05 -0.86
N SER A 276 -22.36 -11.02 -1.45
CA SER A 276 -22.67 -9.60 -1.20
C SER A 276 -23.50 -8.94 -2.31
N ALA A 277 -23.90 -9.67 -3.37
CA ALA A 277 -24.54 -9.06 -4.54
C ALA A 277 -25.86 -8.33 -4.22
N ASP A 278 -26.66 -8.86 -3.30
CA ASP A 278 -27.97 -8.33 -2.97
C ASP A 278 -28.01 -7.56 -1.62
N ARG A 279 -26.86 -7.42 -0.95
CA ARG A 279 -26.76 -6.84 0.39
C ARG A 279 -26.23 -5.41 0.39
N HIS A 280 -26.70 -4.57 -0.50
CA HIS A 280 -26.23 -3.18 -0.64
C HIS A 280 -26.42 -2.31 0.61
N GLY A 281 -27.27 -2.71 1.58
CA GLY A 281 -27.46 -2.00 2.85
C GLY A 281 -26.42 -2.28 3.91
N ASP A 282 -25.96 -3.54 4.04
CA ASP A 282 -25.15 -3.99 5.19
C ASP A 282 -23.63 -3.87 4.98
N LEU A 283 -23.18 -3.75 3.74
CA LEU A 283 -21.79 -3.50 3.37
C LEU A 283 -21.61 -2.17 2.65
N ALA A 284 -22.52 -1.21 2.89
CA ALA A 284 -22.30 0.18 2.50
C ALA A 284 -21.03 0.68 3.19
N LEU A 285 -19.91 0.54 2.50
CA LEU A 285 -18.66 1.12 2.93
C LEU A 285 -18.83 2.63 2.87
N PRO A 286 -18.49 3.37 3.95
CA PRO A 286 -18.53 4.82 3.88
C PRO A 286 -17.66 5.31 2.74
N PRO A 287 -18.02 6.42 2.07
CA PRO A 287 -17.24 6.95 0.96
C PRO A 287 -15.81 7.20 1.42
N SER A 288 -14.84 6.70 0.65
CA SER A 288 -13.46 7.16 0.75
C SER A 288 -13.46 8.63 0.35
N LYS A 289 -13.07 9.50 1.30
CA LYS A 289 -12.82 10.92 0.99
C LYS A 289 -11.59 11.05 0.10
#